data_86a34ae63c1f15fe068f2cbbe5dc16e2
#
_entry.id   86a34ae63c1f15fe068f2cbbe5dc16e2
#
_cell.length_a   1.000
_cell.length_b   1.000
_cell.length_c   1.000
_cell.angle_alpha   90.00
_cell.angle_beta   90.00
_cell.angle_gamma   90.00
#
_symmetry.space_group_name_H-M   'P 1'
#
loop_
_entity.id
_entity.type
_entity.pdbx_description
1 polymer ?
#
loop_
_entity_poly.entity_id
_entity_poly.type
_entity_poly.pdbx_seq_one_letter_code
_entity_poly.pdbx_strand_id
1 'polypeptide(L)'
;MIEAYIQDHQLNAMRIAGRPRGAGRSDDRTITVYNPYTEKILGTVPKATLDEVREAFAIAHGFQPRLTRYERAAVLNRAAVIISQRLDQVAQLISAESGLCIKDALYEAGRVSDVLAFGASEVLKDDGQIFSCDLTPHGKKRRVYTQRSPLLGVICAITPFNHPMNQVAHKVVPSIATNNRMVLKPSEKVPFSAILFADILYEAGLPPEMLSVITGDPREIADELITNELVDLVTFTGGVAIGKYIASKAGYRRMVLELGGNDPIIVMEDADLDEASTLAVQGSYKNSGQRCTAV
;
A
#
# COMPACT_ATOMS: atom_id res chain seq x y z
N MET A 1 4.73 4.94 -25.99
CA MET A 1 3.40 5.34 -25.46
C MET A 1 3.42 5.34 -23.92
N ILE A 2 3.76 4.22 -23.24
CA ILE A 2 3.81 4.18 -21.76
C ILE A 2 4.95 5.01 -21.19
N GLU A 3 6.08 5.06 -21.86
CA GLU A 3 7.24 5.87 -21.47
C GLU A 3 6.89 7.37 -21.48
N ALA A 4 6.14 7.83 -22.49
CA ALA A 4 5.64 9.20 -22.55
C ALA A 4 4.68 9.48 -21.38
N TYR A 5 3.77 8.55 -21.08
CA TYR A 5 2.87 8.65 -19.94
C TYR A 5 3.62 8.80 -18.61
N ILE A 6 4.70 8.02 -18.41
CA ILE A 6 5.56 8.11 -17.21
C ILE A 6 6.20 9.50 -17.11
N GLN A 7 6.69 10.05 -18.22
CA GLN A 7 7.31 11.38 -18.28
C GLN A 7 6.29 12.50 -18.06
N ASP A 8 5.16 12.46 -18.75
CA ASP A 8 4.10 13.49 -18.70
C ASP A 8 3.51 13.62 -17.28
N HIS A 9 3.45 12.50 -16.52
CA HIS A 9 2.97 12.47 -15.15
C HIS A 9 4.11 12.55 -14.12
N GLN A 10 5.37 12.78 -14.56
CA GLN A 10 6.54 12.87 -13.69
C GLN A 10 6.66 11.67 -12.72
N LEU A 11 6.31 10.45 -13.17
CA LEU A 11 6.42 9.24 -12.35
C LEU A 11 7.88 8.82 -12.11
N ASN A 12 8.82 9.46 -12.78
CA ASN A 12 10.26 9.35 -12.58
C ASN A 12 10.79 10.14 -11.36
N ALA A 13 9.92 10.65 -10.51
CA ALA A 13 10.25 11.34 -9.27
C ALA A 13 9.48 10.74 -8.10
N MET A 14 10.12 10.57 -6.94
CA MET A 14 9.41 10.22 -5.71
C MET A 14 8.53 11.39 -5.22
N ARG A 15 7.66 11.13 -4.25
CA ARG A 15 6.77 12.14 -3.68
C ARG A 15 7.07 12.33 -2.19
N ILE A 16 7.55 13.50 -1.80
CA ILE A 16 7.67 13.89 -0.40
C ILE A 16 6.60 14.97 -0.13
N ALA A 17 5.61 14.64 0.67
CA ALA A 17 4.45 15.49 0.91
C ALA A 17 3.87 16.06 -0.41
N GLY A 18 3.60 15.19 -1.39
CA GLY A 18 3.06 15.54 -2.70
C GLY A 18 4.04 16.23 -3.66
N ARG A 19 5.22 16.63 -3.22
CA ARG A 19 6.19 17.33 -4.07
C ARG A 19 7.08 16.32 -4.82
N PRO A 20 7.24 16.44 -6.14
CA PRO A 20 8.20 15.65 -6.90
C PRO A 20 9.63 15.90 -6.40
N ARG A 21 10.40 14.83 -6.18
CA ARG A 21 11.78 14.91 -5.71
C ARG A 21 12.67 13.94 -6.46
N GLY A 22 13.89 14.38 -6.73
CA GLY A 22 14.96 13.54 -7.25
C GLY A 22 14.89 13.21 -8.73
N ALA A 23 14.02 13.83 -9.53
CA ALA A 23 14.07 13.72 -10.98
C ALA A 23 15.41 14.24 -11.52
N GLY A 24 15.95 13.57 -12.56
CA GLY A 24 17.19 14.00 -13.22
C GLY A 24 18.47 13.75 -12.42
N ARG A 25 18.46 12.86 -11.43
CA ARG A 25 19.69 12.42 -10.73
C ARG A 25 20.62 11.65 -11.67
N SER A 26 21.91 11.61 -11.32
CA SER A 26 22.91 10.80 -11.99
C SER A 26 22.59 9.30 -11.92
N ASP A 27 23.10 8.52 -12.85
CA ASP A 27 22.75 7.09 -13.01
C ASP A 27 23.05 6.24 -11.75
N ASP A 28 24.11 6.56 -11.00
CA ASP A 28 24.46 5.90 -9.74
C ASP A 28 23.43 6.17 -8.62
N ARG A 29 22.66 7.26 -8.74
CA ARG A 29 21.60 7.66 -7.80
C ARG A 29 20.19 7.42 -8.32
N THR A 30 20.05 6.55 -9.33
CA THR A 30 18.75 6.13 -9.88
C THR A 30 18.61 4.62 -9.87
N ILE A 31 17.38 4.17 -9.99
CA ILE A 31 17.00 2.77 -10.22
C ILE A 31 16.32 2.71 -11.59
N THR A 32 16.84 1.88 -12.47
CA THR A 32 16.21 1.63 -13.77
C THR A 32 15.07 0.64 -13.62
N VAL A 33 13.92 0.98 -14.14
CA VAL A 33 12.71 0.15 -14.15
C VAL A 33 12.53 -0.43 -15.54
N TYR A 34 12.37 -1.75 -15.59
CA TYR A 34 12.24 -2.51 -16.84
C TYR A 34 10.84 -3.09 -16.97
N ASN A 35 10.38 -3.21 -18.20
CA ASN A 35 9.29 -4.12 -18.51
C ASN A 35 9.83 -5.56 -18.43
N PRO A 36 9.32 -6.40 -17.54
CA PRO A 36 9.90 -7.72 -17.30
C PRO A 36 9.68 -8.72 -18.46
N TYR A 37 8.75 -8.44 -19.37
CA TYR A 37 8.50 -9.29 -20.55
C TYR A 37 9.37 -8.89 -21.74
N THR A 38 9.52 -7.59 -22.01
CA THR A 38 10.26 -7.08 -23.17
C THR A 38 11.69 -6.70 -22.87
N GLU A 39 12.07 -6.66 -21.58
CA GLU A 39 13.36 -6.17 -21.05
C GLU A 39 13.68 -4.73 -21.42
N LYS A 40 12.72 -3.99 -21.98
CA LYS A 40 12.89 -2.57 -22.31
C LYS A 40 12.83 -1.70 -21.06
N ILE A 41 13.65 -0.66 -21.07
CA ILE A 41 13.61 0.37 -20.04
C ILE A 41 12.31 1.15 -20.17
N LEU A 42 11.53 1.25 -19.08
CA LEU A 42 10.34 2.09 -18.97
C LEU A 42 10.69 3.50 -18.47
N GLY A 43 11.69 3.60 -17.62
CA GLY A 43 12.14 4.84 -17.01
C GLY A 43 13.07 4.58 -15.83
N THR A 44 13.35 5.65 -15.09
CA THR A 44 14.15 5.58 -13.87
C THR A 44 13.42 6.25 -12.72
N VAL A 45 13.72 5.83 -11.49
CA VAL A 45 13.30 6.53 -10.26
C VAL A 45 14.51 6.83 -9.39
N PRO A 46 14.48 7.90 -8.57
CA PRO A 46 15.61 8.26 -7.73
C PRO A 46 15.82 7.26 -6.59
N LYS A 47 17.07 7.07 -6.18
CA LYS A 47 17.40 6.46 -4.89
C LYS A 47 17.35 7.56 -3.83
N ALA A 48 16.43 7.46 -2.89
CA ALA A 48 16.36 8.38 -1.77
C ALA A 48 17.63 8.31 -0.92
N THR A 49 18.02 9.45 -0.39
CA THR A 49 19.04 9.53 0.67
C THR A 49 18.40 9.29 2.04
N LEU A 50 19.20 9.01 3.06
CA LEU A 50 18.71 8.91 4.44
C LEU A 50 18.06 10.21 4.91
N ASP A 51 18.59 11.36 4.50
CA ASP A 51 18.03 12.65 4.87
C ASP A 51 16.67 12.90 4.25
N GLU A 52 16.41 12.44 3.02
CA GLU A 52 15.09 12.50 2.39
C GLU A 52 14.09 11.58 3.07
N VAL A 53 14.51 10.41 3.54
CA VAL A 53 13.67 9.52 4.37
C VAL A 53 13.31 10.19 5.68
N ARG A 54 14.28 10.79 6.37
CA ARG A 54 14.07 11.55 7.61
C ARG A 54 13.18 12.76 7.40
N GLU A 55 13.38 13.53 6.31
CA GLU A 55 12.52 14.65 5.92
C GLU A 55 11.06 14.19 5.78
N ALA A 56 10.82 13.07 5.07
CA ALA A 56 9.48 12.54 4.88
C ALA A 56 8.80 12.15 6.21
N PHE A 57 9.54 11.51 7.13
CA PHE A 57 9.03 11.18 8.47
C PHE A 57 8.79 12.44 9.31
N ALA A 58 9.70 13.41 9.28
CA ALA A 58 9.56 14.66 10.02
C ALA A 58 8.33 15.45 9.57
N ILE A 59 8.08 15.56 8.25
CA ILE A 59 6.87 16.21 7.72
C ILE A 59 5.62 15.45 8.17
N ALA A 60 5.59 14.13 8.02
CA ALA A 60 4.46 13.30 8.44
C ALA A 60 4.20 13.43 9.94
N HIS A 61 5.23 13.45 10.78
CA HIS A 61 5.10 13.59 12.24
C HIS A 61 4.61 14.98 12.63
N GLY A 62 5.13 16.03 12.01
CA GLY A 62 4.74 17.42 12.29
C GLY A 62 3.33 17.78 11.84
N PHE A 63 2.79 17.05 10.86
CA PHE A 63 1.46 17.33 10.34
C PHE A 63 0.38 16.75 11.26
N GLN A 64 -0.61 17.58 11.61
CA GLN A 64 -1.77 17.18 12.40
C GLN A 64 -3.01 17.08 11.51
N PRO A 65 -3.40 15.86 11.08
CA PRO A 65 -4.54 15.70 10.20
C PRO A 65 -5.84 16.04 10.92
N ARG A 66 -6.64 16.92 10.31
CA ARG A 66 -7.92 17.39 10.87
C ARG A 66 -9.13 16.96 10.06
N LEU A 67 -8.95 16.05 9.12
CA LEU A 67 -10.04 15.57 8.29
C LEU A 67 -11.10 14.84 9.13
N THR A 68 -12.33 15.25 8.98
CA THR A 68 -13.49 14.55 9.53
C THR A 68 -13.66 13.17 8.87
N ARG A 69 -14.48 12.30 9.44
CA ARG A 69 -14.83 11.01 8.79
C ARG A 69 -15.43 11.22 7.41
N TYR A 70 -16.34 12.21 7.29
CA TYR A 70 -16.95 12.53 5.99
C TYR A 70 -15.91 12.95 4.95
N GLU A 71 -14.98 13.83 5.29
CA GLU A 71 -13.96 14.30 4.36
C GLU A 71 -13.02 13.16 3.92
N ARG A 72 -12.62 12.26 4.84
CA ARG A 72 -11.82 11.09 4.48
C ARG A 72 -12.57 10.14 3.54
N ALA A 73 -13.85 9.85 3.84
CA ALA A 73 -14.69 9.06 2.95
C ALA A 73 -14.85 9.71 1.57
N ALA A 74 -15.02 11.04 1.54
CA ALA A 74 -15.13 11.79 0.28
C ALA A 74 -13.84 11.73 -0.56
N VAL A 75 -12.66 11.82 0.06
CA VAL A 75 -11.37 11.64 -0.63
C VAL A 75 -11.29 10.25 -1.25
N LEU A 76 -11.57 9.20 -0.47
CA LEU A 76 -11.49 7.82 -0.96
C LEU A 76 -12.48 7.55 -2.09
N ASN A 77 -13.71 8.05 -1.99
CA ASN A 77 -14.72 7.92 -3.06
C ASN A 77 -14.31 8.66 -4.34
N ARG A 78 -13.78 9.89 -4.24
CA ARG A 78 -13.27 10.61 -5.41
C ARG A 78 -12.09 9.88 -6.08
N ALA A 79 -11.17 9.34 -5.30
CA ALA A 79 -10.07 8.53 -5.82
C ALA A 79 -10.58 7.29 -6.58
N ALA A 80 -11.60 6.60 -6.08
CA ALA A 80 -12.22 5.47 -6.76
C ALA A 80 -12.84 5.90 -8.12
N VAL A 81 -13.49 7.05 -8.17
CA VAL A 81 -14.04 7.60 -9.43
C VAL A 81 -12.92 7.92 -10.42
N ILE A 82 -11.83 8.55 -9.98
CA ILE A 82 -10.69 8.90 -10.84
C ILE A 82 -10.05 7.62 -11.42
N ILE A 83 -9.84 6.59 -10.61
CA ILE A 83 -9.30 5.30 -11.07
C ILE A 83 -10.24 4.67 -12.11
N SER A 84 -11.55 4.65 -11.85
CA SER A 84 -12.53 4.10 -12.79
C SER A 84 -12.55 4.84 -14.13
N GLN A 85 -12.38 6.16 -14.12
CA GLN A 85 -12.27 6.97 -15.33
C GLN A 85 -10.98 6.76 -16.12
N ARG A 86 -9.90 6.33 -15.44
CA ARG A 86 -8.57 6.08 -16.00
C ARG A 86 -8.20 4.59 -16.01
N LEU A 87 -9.18 3.71 -15.94
CA LEU A 87 -8.97 2.26 -15.70
C LEU A 87 -7.96 1.66 -16.69
N ASP A 88 -8.13 1.93 -17.99
CA ASP A 88 -7.26 1.40 -19.03
C ASP A 88 -5.81 1.92 -18.90
N GLN A 89 -5.64 3.20 -18.58
CA GLN A 89 -4.31 3.80 -18.40
C GLN A 89 -3.60 3.22 -17.19
N VAL A 90 -4.32 3.07 -16.08
CA VAL A 90 -3.81 2.44 -14.85
C VAL A 90 -3.42 0.99 -15.13
N ALA A 91 -4.27 0.22 -15.81
CA ALA A 91 -3.99 -1.18 -16.15
C ALA A 91 -2.79 -1.32 -17.09
N GLN A 92 -2.64 -0.42 -18.08
CA GLN A 92 -1.48 -0.42 -18.97
C GLN A 92 -0.17 -0.14 -18.20
N LEU A 93 -0.18 0.78 -17.24
CA LEU A 93 0.99 1.04 -16.40
C LEU A 93 1.34 -0.17 -15.54
N ILE A 94 0.34 -0.74 -14.85
CA ILE A 94 0.50 -1.96 -14.04
C ILE A 94 1.08 -3.09 -14.90
N SER A 95 0.52 -3.34 -16.08
CA SER A 95 0.99 -4.38 -17.01
C SER A 95 2.43 -4.13 -17.45
N ALA A 96 2.77 -2.87 -17.77
CA ALA A 96 4.09 -2.53 -18.27
C ALA A 96 5.20 -2.76 -17.23
N GLU A 97 4.99 -2.34 -15.98
CA GLU A 97 6.05 -2.44 -14.96
C GLU A 97 6.08 -3.80 -14.22
N SER A 98 4.94 -4.50 -14.13
CA SER A 98 4.86 -5.77 -13.38
C SER A 98 4.91 -7.02 -14.25
N GLY A 99 4.62 -6.91 -15.55
CA GLY A 99 4.49 -8.05 -16.44
C GLY A 99 3.16 -8.80 -16.32
N LEU A 100 2.21 -8.32 -15.50
CA LEU A 100 0.86 -8.85 -15.48
C LEU A 100 0.22 -8.75 -16.87
N CYS A 101 -0.49 -9.77 -17.32
CA CYS A 101 -1.27 -9.64 -18.54
C CYS A 101 -2.36 -8.58 -18.36
N ILE A 102 -2.75 -7.92 -19.45
CA ILE A 102 -3.68 -6.78 -19.39
C ILE A 102 -5.01 -7.14 -18.73
N LYS A 103 -5.50 -8.35 -18.89
CA LYS A 103 -6.72 -8.85 -18.22
C LYS A 103 -6.57 -8.83 -16.69
N ASP A 104 -5.44 -9.29 -16.19
CA ASP A 104 -5.17 -9.33 -14.75
C ASP A 104 -4.83 -7.93 -14.21
N ALA A 105 -4.20 -7.08 -15.02
CA ALA A 105 -3.95 -5.68 -14.67
C ALA A 105 -5.25 -4.86 -14.58
N LEU A 106 -6.20 -5.07 -15.48
CA LEU A 106 -7.56 -4.49 -15.40
C LEU A 106 -8.31 -4.96 -14.15
N TYR A 107 -8.21 -6.25 -13.84
CA TYR A 107 -8.77 -6.80 -12.62
C TYR A 107 -8.14 -6.19 -11.37
N GLU A 108 -6.81 -6.03 -11.34
CA GLU A 108 -6.11 -5.38 -10.23
C GLU A 108 -6.55 -3.92 -10.04
N ALA A 109 -6.60 -3.13 -11.14
CA ALA A 109 -7.05 -1.75 -11.09
C ALA A 109 -8.50 -1.63 -10.58
N GLY A 110 -9.38 -2.53 -11.00
CA GLY A 110 -10.75 -2.64 -10.46
C GLY A 110 -10.77 -2.93 -8.96
N ARG A 111 -9.92 -3.84 -8.49
CA ARG A 111 -9.77 -4.17 -7.07
C ARG A 111 -9.31 -2.97 -6.22
N VAL A 112 -8.50 -2.07 -6.77
CA VAL A 112 -8.12 -0.84 -6.08
C VAL A 112 -9.35 0.03 -5.80
N SER A 113 -10.28 0.12 -6.77
CA SER A 113 -11.56 0.83 -6.57
C SER A 113 -12.41 0.19 -5.47
N ASP A 114 -12.44 -1.15 -5.38
CA ASP A 114 -13.13 -1.86 -4.31
C ASP A 114 -12.54 -1.52 -2.93
N VAL A 115 -11.21 -1.55 -2.80
CA VAL A 115 -10.51 -1.21 -1.55
C VAL A 115 -10.83 0.22 -1.11
N LEU A 116 -10.85 1.17 -2.05
CA LEU A 116 -11.22 2.55 -1.78
C LEU A 116 -12.68 2.67 -1.30
N ALA A 117 -13.61 1.97 -1.95
CA ALA A 117 -15.02 1.96 -1.56
C ALA A 117 -15.24 1.34 -0.18
N PHE A 118 -14.58 0.22 0.12
CA PHE A 118 -14.61 -0.39 1.46
C PHE A 118 -14.03 0.54 2.52
N GLY A 119 -12.88 1.17 2.24
CA GLY A 119 -12.28 2.15 3.14
C GLY A 119 -13.20 3.35 3.41
N ALA A 120 -13.86 3.88 2.39
CA ALA A 120 -14.82 4.97 2.51
C ALA A 120 -16.05 4.58 3.36
N SER A 121 -16.56 3.35 3.16
CA SER A 121 -17.66 2.81 3.96
C SER A 121 -17.27 2.58 5.41
N GLU A 122 -16.10 1.98 5.64
CA GLU A 122 -15.62 1.63 6.98
C GLU A 122 -15.36 2.85 7.84
N VAL A 123 -14.86 3.94 7.24
CA VAL A 123 -14.57 5.19 7.97
C VAL A 123 -15.81 5.85 8.57
N LEU A 124 -17.00 5.57 8.03
CA LEU A 124 -18.27 6.13 8.48
C LEU A 124 -18.92 5.31 9.60
N LYS A 125 -18.43 4.09 9.87
CA LYS A 125 -18.94 3.26 10.97
C LYS A 125 -18.45 3.79 12.31
N ASP A 126 -19.34 3.73 13.29
CA ASP A 126 -19.09 4.13 14.68
C ASP A 126 -19.31 2.95 15.62
N ASP A 127 -18.36 2.02 15.59
CA ASP A 127 -18.46 0.79 16.37
C ASP A 127 -18.02 1.01 17.81
N GLY A 128 -18.88 0.66 18.75
CA GLY A 128 -18.60 0.68 20.17
C GLY A 128 -19.32 -0.45 20.90
N GLN A 129 -18.90 -0.70 22.12
CA GLN A 129 -19.54 -1.70 23.00
C GLN A 129 -19.97 -1.05 24.30
N ILE A 130 -21.05 -1.56 24.87
CA ILE A 130 -21.55 -1.11 26.17
C ILE A 130 -21.51 -2.29 27.13
N PHE A 131 -20.89 -2.08 28.28
CA PHE A 131 -20.77 -3.05 29.35
C PHE A 131 -21.50 -2.58 30.60
N SER A 132 -22.22 -3.50 31.27
CA SER A 132 -22.72 -3.26 32.62
C SER A 132 -21.62 -3.46 33.63
N CYS A 133 -21.63 -2.65 34.73
CA CYS A 133 -20.61 -2.71 35.78
C CYS A 133 -21.14 -3.32 37.09
N ASP A 134 -22.37 -3.80 37.13
CA ASP A 134 -23.05 -4.41 38.26
C ASP A 134 -23.08 -5.93 38.20
N LEU A 135 -21.98 -6.53 37.73
CA LEU A 135 -21.84 -7.98 37.53
C LEU A 135 -21.37 -8.71 38.79
N THR A 136 -20.98 -7.98 39.83
CA THR A 136 -20.52 -8.54 41.11
C THR A 136 -21.07 -7.73 42.29
N PRO A 137 -21.07 -8.24 43.53
CA PRO A 137 -21.52 -7.51 44.73
C PRO A 137 -20.77 -6.16 44.96
N HIS A 138 -19.55 -6.05 44.42
CA HIS A 138 -18.76 -4.80 44.51
C HIS A 138 -19.04 -3.82 43.38
N GLY A 139 -19.75 -4.25 42.36
CA GLY A 139 -20.08 -3.43 41.21
C GLY A 139 -21.12 -2.37 41.53
N LYS A 140 -21.17 -1.31 40.69
CA LYS A 140 -22.17 -0.25 40.79
C LYS A 140 -23.06 -0.26 39.55
N LYS A 141 -24.32 0.13 39.69
CA LYS A 141 -25.27 0.27 38.57
C LYS A 141 -24.85 1.39 37.64
N ARG A 142 -23.83 1.10 36.82
CA ARG A 142 -23.24 1.98 35.81
C ARG A 142 -23.08 1.21 34.50
N ARG A 143 -22.88 1.95 33.42
CA ARG A 143 -22.50 1.38 32.11
C ARG A 143 -21.23 2.05 31.64
N VAL A 144 -20.31 1.26 31.08
CA VAL A 144 -19.11 1.72 30.40
C VAL A 144 -19.33 1.59 28.92
N TYR A 145 -19.12 2.68 28.22
CA TYR A 145 -19.07 2.71 26.75
C TYR A 145 -17.61 2.69 26.31
N THR A 146 -17.30 1.79 25.36
CA THR A 146 -15.96 1.72 24.77
C THR A 146 -16.05 1.95 23.27
N GLN A 147 -15.11 2.70 22.75
CA GLN A 147 -14.94 2.90 21.32
C GLN A 147 -13.48 2.66 20.98
N ARG A 148 -13.22 2.01 19.82
CA ARG A 148 -11.87 1.88 19.33
C ARG A 148 -11.35 3.22 18.85
N SER A 149 -10.20 3.63 19.35
CA SER A 149 -9.46 4.76 18.80
C SER A 149 -8.49 4.25 17.75
N PRO A 150 -8.45 4.86 16.55
CA PRO A 150 -7.40 4.56 15.59
C PRO A 150 -6.03 4.95 16.14
N LEU A 151 -4.97 4.32 15.63
CA LEU A 151 -3.62 4.80 15.84
C LEU A 151 -3.49 6.15 15.14
N LEU A 152 -3.21 7.21 15.87
CA LEU A 152 -2.93 8.54 15.30
C LEU A 152 -1.42 8.75 15.30
N GLY A 153 -0.75 8.20 14.30
CA GLY A 153 0.70 8.17 14.24
C GLY A 153 1.26 8.21 12.83
N VAL A 154 2.52 7.93 12.73
CA VAL A 154 3.25 7.80 11.46
C VAL A 154 3.46 6.33 11.15
N ILE A 155 3.06 5.93 9.97
CA ILE A 155 3.16 4.57 9.48
C ILE A 155 4.29 4.48 8.45
N CYS A 156 5.23 3.57 8.67
CA CYS A 156 6.14 3.11 7.63
C CYS A 156 5.49 1.94 6.88
N ALA A 157 5.33 2.06 5.57
CA ALA A 157 4.75 1.02 4.73
C ALA A 157 5.74 0.56 3.67
N ILE A 158 5.87 -0.76 3.50
CA ILE A 158 6.74 -1.38 2.48
C ILE A 158 5.91 -2.40 1.71
N THR A 159 5.87 -2.28 0.37
CA THR A 159 5.03 -3.12 -0.49
C THR A 159 5.82 -3.95 -1.48
N PRO A 160 5.29 -5.14 -1.86
CA PRO A 160 5.90 -6.04 -2.83
C PRO A 160 5.62 -5.61 -4.27
N PHE A 161 6.08 -6.43 -5.22
CA PHE A 161 5.99 -6.17 -6.65
C PHE A 161 4.81 -6.86 -7.37
N ASN A 162 4.23 -7.89 -6.77
CA ASN A 162 3.34 -8.82 -7.46
C ASN A 162 1.94 -8.28 -7.81
N HIS A 163 1.48 -7.26 -7.08
CA HIS A 163 0.28 -6.48 -7.35
C HIS A 163 0.57 -5.02 -6.99
N PRO A 164 1.22 -4.27 -7.90
CA PRO A 164 1.93 -3.04 -7.56
C PRO A 164 1.03 -1.93 -7.02
N MET A 165 -0.17 -1.77 -7.53
CA MET A 165 -1.09 -0.74 -7.04
C MET A 165 -2.01 -1.27 -5.94
N ASN A 166 -2.52 -2.50 -6.08
CA ASN A 166 -3.46 -3.05 -5.11
C ASN A 166 -2.84 -3.26 -3.72
N GLN A 167 -1.58 -3.74 -3.66
CA GLN A 167 -0.85 -3.89 -2.39
C GLN A 167 -0.58 -2.53 -1.71
N VAL A 168 -0.35 -1.50 -2.51
CA VAL A 168 -0.24 -0.12 -2.01
C VAL A 168 -1.58 0.36 -1.46
N ALA A 169 -2.67 0.14 -2.18
CA ALA A 169 -4.01 0.53 -1.74
C ALA A 169 -4.39 -0.12 -0.40
N HIS A 170 -4.08 -1.41 -0.22
CA HIS A 170 -4.35 -2.12 1.05
C HIS A 170 -3.60 -1.57 2.27
N LYS A 171 -2.57 -0.74 2.08
CA LYS A 171 -1.86 -0.05 3.16
C LYS A 171 -2.28 1.42 3.29
N VAL A 172 -2.36 2.12 2.17
CA VAL A 172 -2.65 3.55 2.14
C VAL A 172 -4.09 3.85 2.51
N VAL A 173 -5.05 3.07 1.98
CA VAL A 173 -6.48 3.31 2.24
C VAL A 173 -6.84 3.17 3.73
N PRO A 174 -6.43 2.11 4.46
CA PRO A 174 -6.65 2.04 5.90
C PRO A 174 -5.96 3.16 6.68
N SER A 175 -4.78 3.61 6.25
CA SER A 175 -4.08 4.74 6.85
C SER A 175 -4.91 6.02 6.76
N ILE A 176 -5.44 6.33 5.57
CA ILE A 176 -6.32 7.50 5.36
C ILE A 176 -7.62 7.34 6.17
N ALA A 177 -8.27 6.18 6.08
CA ALA A 177 -9.52 5.90 6.79
C ALA A 177 -9.39 6.11 8.29
N THR A 178 -8.24 5.79 8.88
CA THR A 178 -7.94 5.96 10.31
C THR A 178 -7.19 7.26 10.64
N ASN A 179 -7.11 8.20 9.69
CA ASN A 179 -6.52 9.54 9.87
C ASN A 179 -5.03 9.52 10.27
N ASN A 180 -4.28 8.54 9.80
CA ASN A 180 -2.84 8.44 10.02
C ASN A 180 -2.04 9.07 8.87
N ARG A 181 -0.75 9.21 9.07
CA ARG A 181 0.22 9.67 8.06
C ARG A 181 1.11 8.51 7.69
N MET A 182 1.54 8.45 6.42
CA MET A 182 2.31 7.31 5.92
C MET A 182 3.49 7.75 5.08
N VAL A 183 4.63 7.11 5.32
CA VAL A 183 5.76 7.06 4.39
C VAL A 183 5.79 5.67 3.77
N LEU A 184 5.54 5.60 2.48
CA LEU A 184 5.46 4.37 1.70
C LEU A 184 6.73 4.18 0.89
N LYS A 185 7.34 3.00 0.99
CA LYS A 185 8.36 2.51 0.07
C LYS A 185 7.78 1.38 -0.80
N PRO A 186 7.48 1.63 -2.08
CA PRO A 186 7.10 0.56 -3.00
C PRO A 186 8.33 -0.30 -3.36
N SER A 187 8.07 -1.47 -3.95
CA SER A 187 9.14 -2.25 -4.57
C SER A 187 9.86 -1.43 -5.63
N GLU A 188 11.19 -1.53 -5.67
CA GLU A 188 12.05 -0.89 -6.67
C GLU A 188 11.78 -1.40 -8.10
N LYS A 189 11.13 -2.53 -8.24
CA LYS A 189 10.77 -3.12 -9.54
C LYS A 189 9.53 -2.47 -10.17
N VAL A 190 8.61 -1.95 -9.34
CA VAL A 190 7.29 -1.48 -9.77
C VAL A 190 6.87 -0.18 -9.04
N PRO A 191 7.68 0.88 -9.12
CA PRO A 191 7.43 2.10 -8.35
C PRO A 191 6.36 3.01 -8.94
N PHE A 192 6.13 2.95 -10.27
CA PHE A 192 5.30 3.92 -10.97
C PHE A 192 3.84 3.86 -10.58
N SER A 193 3.28 2.65 -10.40
CA SER A 193 1.89 2.47 -9.95
C SER A 193 1.66 3.07 -8.56
N ALA A 194 2.63 2.97 -7.66
CA ALA A 194 2.54 3.54 -6.31
C ALA A 194 2.57 5.09 -6.35
N ILE A 195 3.43 5.66 -7.20
CA ILE A 195 3.54 7.11 -7.39
C ILE A 195 2.24 7.65 -8.02
N LEU A 196 1.73 6.99 -9.07
CA LEU A 196 0.47 7.37 -9.70
C LEU A 196 -0.70 7.31 -8.71
N PHE A 197 -0.76 6.27 -7.87
CA PHE A 197 -1.82 6.14 -6.87
C PHE A 197 -1.77 7.27 -5.84
N ALA A 198 -0.58 7.69 -5.41
CA ALA A 198 -0.44 8.86 -4.55
C ALA A 198 -0.91 10.15 -5.23
N ASP A 199 -0.55 10.36 -6.50
CA ASP A 199 -0.98 11.53 -7.26
C ASP A 199 -2.51 11.56 -7.44
N ILE A 200 -3.15 10.42 -7.68
CA ILE A 200 -4.61 10.29 -7.72
C ILE A 200 -5.24 10.67 -6.36
N LEU A 201 -4.63 10.26 -5.26
CA LEU A 201 -5.13 10.61 -3.92
C LEU A 201 -4.98 12.12 -3.65
N TYR A 202 -3.89 12.75 -4.07
CA TYR A 202 -3.72 14.21 -3.96
C TYR A 202 -4.73 14.95 -4.83
N GLU A 203 -4.96 14.50 -6.06
CA GLU A 203 -6.01 15.03 -6.95
C GLU A 203 -7.41 14.88 -6.31
N ALA A 204 -7.63 13.78 -5.60
CA ALA A 204 -8.86 13.55 -4.84
C ALA A 204 -9.00 14.42 -3.58
N GLY A 205 -7.98 15.21 -3.23
CA GLY A 205 -7.98 16.16 -2.12
C GLY A 205 -7.40 15.62 -0.81
N LEU A 206 -6.56 14.57 -0.87
CA LEU A 206 -5.77 14.16 0.29
C LEU A 206 -4.72 15.23 0.61
N PRO A 207 -4.62 15.72 1.87
CA PRO A 207 -3.52 16.58 2.28
C PRO A 207 -2.17 15.90 1.96
N PRO A 208 -1.28 16.58 1.23
CA PRO A 208 -0.06 15.95 0.74
C PRO A 208 0.86 15.42 1.85
N GLU A 209 0.83 16.04 3.01
CA GLU A 209 1.62 15.65 4.18
C GLU A 209 1.16 14.32 4.79
N MET A 210 -0.04 13.83 4.42
CA MET A 210 -0.55 12.54 4.90
C MET A 210 0.09 11.34 4.20
N LEU A 211 0.73 11.54 3.04
CA LEU A 211 1.36 10.46 2.29
C LEU A 211 2.66 10.96 1.63
N SER A 212 3.74 10.21 1.80
CA SER A 212 4.94 10.35 1.00
C SER A 212 5.27 8.99 0.36
N VAL A 213 5.75 9.00 -0.88
CA VAL A 213 6.21 7.80 -1.60
C VAL A 213 7.70 7.94 -1.85
N ILE A 214 8.48 7.13 -1.16
CA ILE A 214 9.95 7.14 -1.22
C ILE A 214 10.42 5.97 -2.07
N THR A 215 11.12 6.25 -3.14
CA THR A 215 11.83 5.25 -3.95
C THR A 215 13.27 5.12 -3.49
N GLY A 216 13.86 3.92 -3.57
CA GLY A 216 15.25 3.73 -3.15
C GLY A 216 15.67 2.28 -3.04
N ASP A 217 16.98 2.06 -2.97
CA ASP A 217 17.57 0.75 -2.74
C ASP A 217 17.30 0.33 -1.28
N PRO A 218 16.63 -0.82 -1.04
CA PRO A 218 16.40 -1.30 0.32
C PRO A 218 17.67 -1.42 1.17
N ARG A 219 18.79 -1.76 0.55
CA ARG A 219 20.07 -1.92 1.25
C ARG A 219 20.60 -0.61 1.84
N GLU A 220 20.21 0.52 1.24
CA GLU A 220 20.64 1.85 1.69
C GLU A 220 19.71 2.46 2.74
N ILE A 221 18.38 2.20 2.64
CA ILE A 221 17.38 2.96 3.41
C ILE A 221 16.49 2.12 4.34
N ALA A 222 16.55 0.76 4.27
CA ALA A 222 15.61 -0.08 5.01
C ALA A 222 15.72 0.10 6.53
N ASP A 223 16.94 0.16 7.07
CA ASP A 223 17.11 0.32 8.51
C ASP A 223 16.51 1.65 9.00
N GLU A 224 16.76 2.75 8.30
CA GLU A 224 16.17 4.05 8.63
C GLU A 224 14.64 4.01 8.58
N LEU A 225 14.06 3.38 7.54
CA LEU A 225 12.62 3.23 7.42
C LEU A 225 11.99 2.48 8.60
N ILE A 226 12.68 1.45 9.11
CA ILE A 226 12.16 0.57 10.16
C ILE A 226 12.43 1.14 11.56
N THR A 227 13.60 1.76 11.76
CA THR A 227 14.07 2.13 13.11
C THR A 227 13.93 3.60 13.44
N ASN A 228 13.52 4.44 12.48
CA ASN A 228 13.33 5.87 12.72
C ASN A 228 12.38 6.10 13.91
N GLU A 229 12.79 6.95 14.85
CA GLU A 229 12.09 7.18 16.12
C GLU A 229 10.67 7.75 15.97
N LEU A 230 10.37 8.38 14.82
CA LEU A 230 9.07 8.96 14.53
C LEU A 230 8.05 7.94 13.99
N VAL A 231 8.45 6.66 13.83
CA VAL A 231 7.58 5.60 13.32
C VAL A 231 6.84 4.91 14.45
N ASP A 232 5.52 4.92 14.40
CA ASP A 232 4.64 4.27 15.37
C ASP A 232 4.23 2.85 14.96
N LEU A 233 4.13 2.61 13.64
CA LEU A 233 3.72 1.32 13.08
C LEU A 233 4.51 1.03 11.80
N VAL A 234 5.01 -0.20 11.68
CA VAL A 234 5.59 -0.73 10.44
C VAL A 234 4.61 -1.72 9.81
N THR A 235 4.23 -1.49 8.55
CA THR A 235 3.46 -2.45 7.78
C THR A 235 4.25 -2.92 6.57
N PHE A 236 4.41 -4.22 6.47
CA PHE A 236 5.21 -4.88 5.42
C PHE A 236 4.42 -6.00 4.76
N THR A 237 4.50 -6.07 3.42
CA THR A 237 4.08 -7.24 2.65
C THR A 237 5.24 -7.69 1.79
N GLY A 238 5.63 -8.96 1.90
CA GLY A 238 6.74 -9.53 1.14
C GLY A 238 7.23 -10.86 1.67
N GLY A 239 8.48 -11.22 1.39
CA GLY A 239 9.06 -12.50 1.77
C GLY A 239 9.29 -12.67 3.28
N VAL A 240 9.15 -13.92 3.77
CA VAL A 240 9.29 -14.29 5.19
C VAL A 240 10.64 -13.86 5.78
N ALA A 241 11.73 -14.03 5.05
CA ALA A 241 13.06 -13.66 5.54
C ALA A 241 13.18 -12.17 5.86
N ILE A 242 12.63 -11.31 4.98
CA ILE A 242 12.61 -9.87 5.20
C ILE A 242 11.63 -9.49 6.32
N GLY A 243 10.48 -10.17 6.40
CA GLY A 243 9.55 -9.96 7.53
C GLY A 243 10.19 -10.25 8.88
N LYS A 244 10.95 -11.34 9.00
CA LYS A 244 11.72 -11.68 10.20
C LYS A 244 12.80 -10.63 10.51
N TYR A 245 13.49 -10.15 9.48
CA TYR A 245 14.47 -9.06 9.63
C TYR A 245 13.81 -7.79 10.18
N ILE A 246 12.69 -7.36 9.59
CA ILE A 246 11.92 -6.20 10.05
C ILE A 246 11.51 -6.39 11.52
N ALA A 247 10.95 -7.55 11.86
CA ALA A 247 10.52 -7.85 13.22
C ALA A 247 11.68 -7.78 14.24
N SER A 248 12.88 -8.20 13.84
CA SER A 248 14.07 -8.13 14.72
C SER A 248 14.58 -6.71 14.94
N LYS A 249 14.27 -5.77 14.02
CA LYS A 249 14.74 -4.37 14.06
C LYS A 249 13.70 -3.39 14.61
N ALA A 250 12.41 -3.68 14.45
CA ALA A 250 11.33 -2.74 14.76
C ALA A 250 11.20 -2.41 16.26
N GLY A 251 11.78 -3.20 17.15
CA GLY A 251 11.72 -2.97 18.60
C GLY A 251 10.28 -3.01 19.14
N TYR A 252 9.88 -2.03 19.92
CA TYR A 252 8.56 -1.95 20.55
C TYR A 252 7.48 -1.29 19.66
N ARG A 253 7.70 -1.19 18.35
CA ARG A 253 6.72 -0.64 17.40
C ARG A 253 5.63 -1.67 17.09
N ARG A 254 4.46 -1.17 16.76
CA ARG A 254 3.41 -2.03 16.20
C ARG A 254 3.81 -2.52 14.82
N MET A 255 3.46 -3.76 14.50
CA MET A 255 3.76 -4.37 13.22
C MET A 255 2.52 -5.01 12.61
N VAL A 256 2.38 -4.86 11.29
CA VAL A 256 1.43 -5.60 10.47
C VAL A 256 2.24 -6.25 9.35
N LEU A 257 2.38 -7.57 9.42
CA LEU A 257 3.22 -8.35 8.53
C LEU A 257 2.36 -9.31 7.70
N GLU A 258 2.34 -9.10 6.40
CA GLU A 258 1.76 -9.99 5.40
C GLU A 258 2.91 -10.65 4.63
N LEU A 259 3.13 -11.94 4.87
CA LEU A 259 4.35 -12.60 4.43
C LEU A 259 4.09 -13.60 3.30
N GLY A 260 4.84 -14.70 3.28
CA GLY A 260 4.66 -15.76 2.29
C GLY A 260 3.39 -16.56 2.52
N GLY A 261 3.06 -17.42 1.56
CA GLY A 261 1.94 -18.34 1.63
C GLY A 261 2.29 -19.67 1.00
N ASN A 262 1.47 -20.66 1.30
CA ASN A 262 1.43 -21.97 0.68
C ASN A 262 0.04 -22.53 0.99
N ASP A 263 -0.95 -22.01 0.26
CA ASP A 263 -2.36 -22.25 0.58
C ASP A 263 -2.75 -23.67 0.14
N PRO A 264 -3.40 -24.46 1.00
CA PRO A 264 -3.85 -25.79 0.63
C PRO A 264 -5.10 -25.74 -0.25
N ILE A 265 -5.22 -26.67 -1.20
CA ILE A 265 -6.48 -27.00 -1.84
C ILE A 265 -6.92 -28.38 -1.35
N ILE A 266 -8.18 -28.50 -0.93
CA ILE A 266 -8.76 -29.75 -0.47
C ILE A 266 -9.85 -30.15 -1.48
N VAL A 267 -9.64 -31.29 -2.15
CA VAL A 267 -10.63 -31.85 -3.08
C VAL A 267 -11.39 -32.94 -2.34
N MET A 268 -12.69 -32.70 -2.09
CA MET A 268 -13.53 -33.66 -1.41
C MET A 268 -13.97 -34.80 -2.35
N GLU A 269 -14.46 -35.90 -1.79
CA GLU A 269 -14.85 -37.08 -2.57
C GLU A 269 -16.01 -36.87 -3.53
N ASP A 270 -16.85 -35.88 -3.27
CA ASP A 270 -18.01 -35.48 -4.07
C ASP A 270 -17.74 -34.27 -4.98
N ALA A 271 -16.50 -33.82 -5.08
CA ALA A 271 -16.13 -32.67 -5.90
C ALA A 271 -16.19 -32.99 -7.41
N ASP A 272 -16.55 -31.98 -8.22
CA ASP A 272 -16.34 -32.01 -9.66
C ASP A 272 -14.83 -31.95 -9.96
N LEU A 273 -14.27 -33.03 -10.51
CA LEU A 273 -12.83 -33.14 -10.73
C LEU A 273 -12.31 -32.22 -11.86
N ASP A 274 -13.13 -31.90 -12.85
CA ASP A 274 -12.77 -30.98 -13.93
C ASP A 274 -12.70 -29.55 -13.42
N GLU A 275 -13.68 -29.15 -12.59
CA GLU A 275 -13.63 -27.86 -11.91
C GLU A 275 -12.47 -27.79 -10.92
N ALA A 276 -12.29 -28.82 -10.09
CA ALA A 276 -11.20 -28.88 -9.11
C ALA A 276 -9.82 -28.76 -9.76
N SER A 277 -9.59 -29.47 -10.89
CA SER A 277 -8.34 -29.37 -11.63
C SER A 277 -8.10 -27.99 -12.22
N THR A 278 -9.16 -27.37 -12.75
CA THR A 278 -9.11 -26.00 -13.28
C THR A 278 -8.76 -24.99 -12.17
N LEU A 279 -9.39 -25.10 -11.02
CA LEU A 279 -9.13 -24.23 -9.86
C LEU A 279 -7.70 -24.44 -9.30
N ALA A 280 -7.23 -25.68 -9.26
CA ALA A 280 -5.87 -26.00 -8.82
C ALA A 280 -4.82 -25.35 -9.75
N VAL A 281 -4.98 -25.47 -11.07
CA VAL A 281 -4.09 -24.86 -12.06
C VAL A 281 -4.12 -23.33 -11.96
N GLN A 282 -5.31 -22.73 -11.89
CA GLN A 282 -5.44 -21.28 -11.76
C GLN A 282 -4.88 -20.76 -10.42
N GLY A 283 -5.10 -21.48 -9.34
CA GLY A 283 -4.58 -21.18 -8.02
C GLY A 283 -3.05 -21.20 -7.97
N SER A 284 -2.45 -22.21 -8.59
CA SER A 284 -0.99 -22.42 -8.59
C SER A 284 -0.25 -21.49 -9.55
N TYR A 285 -0.74 -21.30 -10.77
CA TYR A 285 0.04 -20.70 -11.87
C TYR A 285 -0.37 -19.28 -12.26
N LYS A 286 -1.48 -18.76 -11.76
CA LYS A 286 -1.87 -17.36 -12.02
C LYS A 286 -0.76 -16.41 -11.53
N ASN A 287 -0.39 -15.43 -12.37
CA ASN A 287 0.75 -14.53 -12.13
C ASN A 287 2.07 -15.29 -11.89
N SER A 288 2.30 -16.39 -12.63
CA SER A 288 3.49 -17.25 -12.48
C SER A 288 3.70 -17.78 -11.05
N GLY A 289 2.62 -17.96 -10.28
CA GLY A 289 2.67 -18.37 -8.87
C GLY A 289 3.20 -17.30 -7.91
N GLN A 290 3.41 -16.07 -8.38
CA GLN A 290 3.93 -14.97 -7.55
C GLN A 290 2.84 -14.32 -6.68
N ARG A 291 2.17 -15.14 -5.88
CA ARG A 291 1.06 -14.75 -5.01
C ARG A 291 1.21 -15.40 -3.64
N CYS A 292 0.89 -14.65 -2.60
CA CYS A 292 0.80 -15.20 -1.23
C CYS A 292 -0.31 -16.25 -1.11
N THR A 293 -1.33 -16.17 -1.97
CA THR A 293 -2.48 -17.09 -2.07
C THR A 293 -2.31 -18.14 -3.17
N ALA A 294 -1.08 -18.46 -3.58
CA ALA A 294 -0.83 -19.55 -4.52
C ALA A 294 -0.99 -20.89 -3.80
N VAL A 295 -1.67 -21.84 -4.49
CA VAL A 295 -1.92 -23.19 -4.01
C VAL A 295 -0.73 -24.09 -4.27
#